data_5d0046caf8c392f6c122c700df035112
#
_entry.id   5d0046caf8c392f6c122c700df035112
#
_cell.length_a   1.000
_cell.length_b   1.000
_cell.length_c   1.000
_cell.angle_alpha   90.00
_cell.angle_beta   90.00
_cell.angle_gamma   90.00
#
_symmetry.space_group_name_H-M   'P 1'
#
loop_
_entity.id
_entity.type
_entity.pdbx_description
1 polymer ?
#
loop_
_entity_poly.entity_id
_entity_poly.type
_entity_poly.pdbx_seq_one_letter_code
_entity_poly.pdbx_strand_id
1 'polypeptide(L)'
;MAHEAIQAVVNGAGGRSLAHGEWGLTLPDVGGWPLDVGLRLRRGVLRAQAFVAPSGVLDEHELLVRNRGLLGVRFSHTGSGDVWLVGDVFEEHVDERSVDRLLGLLVQAAADAR
;
A
#
# COMPACT_ATOMS: atom_id res chain seq x y z
N MET A 1 -11.77 14.48 -9.67
CA MET A 1 -12.16 13.08 -9.92
C MET A 1 -11.24 12.13 -9.17
N ALA A 2 -10.17 11.58 -9.80
CA ALA A 2 -9.30 10.65 -9.08
C ALA A 2 -8.59 11.30 -7.90
N HIS A 3 -7.99 12.47 -8.08
CA HIS A 3 -7.32 13.19 -7.00
C HIS A 3 -8.24 13.44 -5.82
N GLU A 4 -9.47 13.83 -6.06
CA GLU A 4 -10.43 14.14 -5.02
C GLU A 4 -10.84 12.91 -4.24
N ALA A 5 -11.04 11.78 -4.92
CA ALA A 5 -11.37 10.50 -4.29
C ALA A 5 -10.21 10.01 -3.40
N ILE A 6 -8.99 10.09 -3.91
CA ILE A 6 -7.80 9.71 -3.13
C ILE A 6 -7.66 10.62 -1.91
N GLN A 7 -7.78 11.94 -2.13
CA GLN A 7 -7.64 12.90 -1.04
C GLN A 7 -8.68 12.68 0.06
N ALA A 8 -9.93 12.36 -0.32
CA ALA A 8 -11.00 12.09 0.64
C ALA A 8 -10.66 10.87 1.52
N VAL A 9 -10.21 9.79 0.92
CA VAL A 9 -9.85 8.58 1.67
C VAL A 9 -8.62 8.83 2.56
N VAL A 10 -7.61 9.50 2.02
CA VAL A 10 -6.39 9.82 2.77
C VAL A 10 -6.71 10.71 3.97
N ASN A 11 -7.53 11.74 3.78
CA ASN A 11 -7.96 12.63 4.87
C ASN A 11 -8.71 11.85 5.96
N GLY A 12 -9.61 10.96 5.56
CA GLY A 12 -10.36 10.13 6.50
C GLY A 12 -9.48 9.18 7.31
N ALA A 13 -8.32 8.81 6.79
CA ALA A 13 -7.35 7.94 7.46
C ALA A 13 -6.26 8.72 8.19
N GLY A 14 -6.37 10.04 8.29
CA GLY A 14 -5.40 10.87 8.99
C GLY A 14 -4.13 11.16 8.21
N GLY A 15 -4.13 10.89 6.92
CA GLY A 15 -2.99 11.16 6.06
C GLY A 15 -3.03 12.55 5.44
N ARG A 16 -2.11 12.80 4.52
CA ARG A 16 -1.96 14.12 3.90
C ARG A 16 -1.36 14.03 2.49
N SER A 17 -1.57 15.10 1.73
CA SER A 17 -0.88 15.32 0.48
C SER A 17 0.58 15.69 0.76
N LEU A 18 1.51 15.06 0.07
CA LEU A 18 2.96 15.34 0.18
C LEU A 18 3.42 16.23 -0.97
N ALA A 19 2.85 16.01 -2.15
CA ALA A 19 3.12 16.77 -3.36
C ALA A 19 1.95 16.54 -4.31
N HIS A 20 1.95 17.23 -5.45
CA HIS A 20 0.91 16.97 -6.47
C HIS A 20 0.97 15.50 -6.90
N GLY A 21 -0.15 14.79 -6.75
CA GLY A 21 -0.24 13.37 -7.09
C GLY A 21 0.48 12.43 -6.13
N GLU A 22 0.84 12.89 -4.95
CA GLU A 22 1.50 12.06 -3.93
C GLU A 22 0.87 12.29 -2.57
N TRP A 23 0.60 11.19 -1.87
CA TRP A 23 -0.02 11.20 -0.54
C TRP A 23 0.71 10.23 0.38
N GLY A 24 0.65 10.49 1.66
CA GLY A 24 1.19 9.59 2.68
C GLY A 24 0.26 9.47 3.86
N LEU A 25 0.23 8.30 4.46
CA LEU A 25 -0.48 8.06 5.70
C LEU A 25 0.23 6.98 6.50
N THR A 26 0.01 7.00 7.81
CA THR A 26 0.51 5.98 8.72
C THR A 26 -0.67 5.36 9.46
N LEU A 27 -0.81 4.05 9.32
CA LEU A 27 -1.82 3.30 10.04
C LEU A 27 -1.17 2.79 11.33
N PRO A 28 -1.71 3.13 12.52
CA PRO A 28 -0.94 3.05 13.77
C PRO A 28 -0.66 1.65 14.28
N ASP A 29 -1.49 0.68 13.93
CA ASP A 29 -1.32 -0.69 14.45
C ASP A 29 -1.74 -1.71 13.40
N VAL A 30 -0.76 -2.24 12.69
CA VAL A 30 -0.98 -3.27 11.69
C VAL A 30 -0.03 -4.44 12.01
N GLY A 31 -0.56 -5.46 12.65
CA GLY A 31 0.26 -6.58 13.12
C GLY A 31 1.24 -6.18 14.22
N GLY A 32 0.88 -5.20 15.04
CA GLY A 32 1.69 -4.73 16.16
C GLY A 32 2.61 -3.56 15.89
N TRP A 33 2.68 -3.08 14.63
CA TRP A 33 3.57 -2.00 14.22
C TRP A 33 2.84 -1.00 13.34
N PRO A 34 3.29 0.26 13.29
CA PRO A 34 2.75 1.21 12.31
C PRO A 34 3.02 0.73 10.89
N LEU A 35 2.10 1.02 9.99
CA LEU A 35 2.25 0.76 8.56
C LEU A 35 2.27 2.10 7.82
N ASP A 36 3.42 2.45 7.26
CA ASP A 36 3.56 3.64 6.44
C ASP A 36 3.17 3.32 5.01
N VAL A 37 2.21 4.07 4.48
CA VAL A 37 1.69 3.88 3.12
C VAL A 37 1.92 5.15 2.31
N GLY A 38 2.50 4.98 1.14
CA GLY A 38 2.61 6.03 0.13
C GLY A 38 1.68 5.74 -1.04
N LEU A 39 1.03 6.77 -1.54
CA LEU A 39 0.16 6.70 -2.72
C LEU A 39 0.69 7.67 -3.76
N ARG A 40 0.77 7.22 -5.00
CA ARG A 40 1.22 8.07 -6.11
C ARG A 40 0.35 7.83 -7.32
N LEU A 41 -0.22 8.91 -7.86
CA LEU A 41 -0.97 8.89 -9.11
C LEU A 41 -0.07 9.46 -10.21
N ARG A 42 0.35 8.60 -11.14
CA ARG A 42 1.25 8.98 -12.21
C ARG A 42 1.00 8.13 -13.44
N ARG A 43 0.99 8.76 -14.60
CA ARG A 43 0.85 8.07 -15.90
C ARG A 43 -0.38 7.17 -15.97
N GLY A 44 -1.49 7.63 -15.39
CA GLY A 44 -2.76 6.90 -15.45
C GLY A 44 -2.86 5.72 -14.47
N VAL A 45 -1.94 5.62 -13.50
CA VAL A 45 -1.95 4.54 -12.51
C VAL A 45 -1.78 5.10 -11.10
N LEU A 46 -2.67 4.67 -10.20
CA LEU A 46 -2.48 4.88 -8.77
C LEU A 46 -1.71 3.69 -8.23
N ARG A 47 -0.53 3.96 -7.67
CA ARG A 47 0.26 2.95 -6.98
C ARG A 47 0.29 3.23 -5.49
N ALA A 48 -0.01 2.21 -4.70
CA ALA A 48 0.17 2.24 -3.26
C ALA A 48 1.35 1.36 -2.88
N GLN A 49 2.18 1.83 -1.97
CA GLN A 49 3.30 1.07 -1.43
C GLN A 49 3.30 1.17 0.08
N ALA A 50 3.52 0.06 0.74
CA ALA A 50 3.58 0.02 2.21
C ALA A 50 4.85 -0.69 2.65
N PHE A 51 5.59 -0.08 3.57
CA PHE A 51 6.79 -0.68 4.14
C PHE A 51 6.41 -1.73 5.17
N VAL A 52 6.77 -2.98 4.92
CA VAL A 52 6.38 -4.10 5.78
C VAL A 52 7.46 -4.44 6.80
N ALA A 53 8.70 -4.61 6.36
CA ALA A 53 9.79 -5.02 7.24
C ALA A 53 11.16 -4.72 6.61
N PRO A 54 12.19 -4.48 7.46
CA PRO A 54 13.56 -4.38 6.97
C PRO A 54 14.06 -5.72 6.43
N SER A 55 15.15 -5.65 5.67
CA SER A 55 15.83 -6.83 5.16
C SER A 55 16.17 -7.81 6.28
N GLY A 56 15.98 -9.10 6.02
CA GLY A 56 16.37 -10.18 6.91
C GLY A 56 15.35 -10.52 8.01
N VAL A 57 14.24 -9.79 8.11
CA VAL A 57 13.21 -10.04 9.13
C VAL A 57 12.20 -11.09 8.68
N LEU A 58 11.80 -11.07 7.42
CA LEU A 58 10.82 -12.01 6.86
C LEU A 58 11.50 -12.94 5.86
N ASP A 59 10.99 -14.16 5.76
CA ASP A 59 11.49 -15.15 4.81
C ASP A 59 10.96 -14.86 3.40
N GLU A 60 11.87 -14.50 2.49
CA GLU A 60 11.54 -14.15 1.12
C GLU A 60 10.85 -15.28 0.35
N HIS A 61 11.27 -16.51 0.59
CA HIS A 61 10.65 -17.67 -0.04
C HIS A 61 9.16 -17.75 0.35
N GLU A 62 8.86 -17.60 1.62
CA GLU A 62 7.48 -17.64 2.11
C GLU A 62 6.65 -16.50 1.53
N LEU A 63 7.22 -15.30 1.39
CA LEU A 63 6.53 -14.16 0.81
C LEU A 63 6.14 -14.42 -0.65
N LEU A 64 7.00 -15.06 -1.43
CA LEU A 64 6.68 -15.45 -2.80
C LEU A 64 5.56 -16.48 -2.84
N VAL A 65 5.54 -17.42 -1.90
CA VAL A 65 4.43 -18.39 -1.78
C VAL A 65 3.13 -17.67 -1.46
N ARG A 66 3.15 -16.71 -0.53
CA ARG A 66 1.98 -15.92 -0.16
C ARG A 66 1.44 -15.11 -1.34
N ASN A 67 2.32 -14.59 -2.19
CA ASN A 67 1.91 -13.82 -3.38
C ASN A 67 0.97 -14.59 -4.30
N ARG A 68 1.04 -15.90 -4.32
CA ARG A 68 0.15 -16.70 -5.17
C ARG A 68 -1.30 -16.61 -4.74
N GLY A 69 -1.56 -16.35 -3.46
CA GLY A 69 -2.91 -16.24 -2.91
C GLY A 69 -3.40 -14.80 -2.76
N LEU A 70 -2.55 -13.79 -3.01
CA LEU A 70 -2.94 -12.39 -2.85
C LEU A 70 -3.62 -11.86 -4.11
N LEU A 71 -4.63 -11.03 -3.91
CA LEU A 71 -5.33 -10.34 -4.98
C LEU A 71 -5.15 -8.84 -4.83
N GLY A 72 -4.79 -8.16 -5.92
CA GLY A 72 -4.70 -6.71 -5.96
C GLY A 72 -3.44 -6.11 -5.33
N VAL A 73 -2.74 -6.84 -4.49
CA VAL A 73 -1.48 -6.43 -3.87
C VAL A 73 -0.48 -7.58 -3.91
N ARG A 74 0.79 -7.26 -3.79
CA ARG A 74 1.85 -8.26 -3.81
C ARG A 74 3.03 -7.79 -2.98
N PHE A 75 3.76 -8.74 -2.42
CA PHE A 75 5.05 -8.45 -1.79
C PHE A 75 6.12 -8.22 -2.85
N SER A 76 6.98 -7.27 -2.57
CA SER A 76 8.19 -7.06 -3.33
C SER A 76 9.30 -6.65 -2.37
N HIS A 77 10.53 -6.60 -2.82
CA HIS A 77 11.60 -6.03 -2.02
C HIS A 77 12.52 -5.18 -2.88
N THR A 78 13.20 -4.25 -2.24
CA THR A 78 14.18 -3.40 -2.88
C THR A 78 15.49 -4.16 -3.09
N GLY A 79 16.43 -3.56 -3.80
CA GLY A 79 17.75 -4.15 -3.97
C GLY A 79 18.49 -4.37 -2.65
N SER A 80 18.17 -3.59 -1.61
CA SER A 80 18.70 -3.78 -0.25
C SER A 80 17.98 -4.87 0.54
N GLY A 81 16.87 -5.38 0.02
CA GLY A 81 16.12 -6.47 0.65
C GLY A 81 14.98 -6.05 1.57
N ASP A 82 14.72 -4.75 1.73
CA ASP A 82 13.56 -4.29 2.49
C ASP A 82 12.27 -4.77 1.83
N VAL A 83 11.33 -5.24 2.63
CA VAL A 83 10.08 -5.83 2.16
C VAL A 83 8.99 -4.78 2.09
N TRP A 84 8.35 -4.71 0.94
CA TRP A 84 7.24 -3.80 0.66
C TRP A 84 6.03 -4.57 0.16
N LEU A 85 4.86 -3.99 0.34
CA LEU A 85 3.64 -4.39 -0.38
C LEU A 85 3.34 -3.31 -1.42
N VAL A 86 2.92 -3.73 -2.59
CA VAL A 86 2.62 -2.84 -3.72
C VAL A 86 1.29 -3.24 -4.32
N GLY A 87 0.46 -2.26 -4.64
CA GLY A 87 -0.79 -2.48 -5.36
C GLY A 87 -1.08 -1.34 -6.31
N ASP A 88 -1.75 -1.63 -7.40
CA ASP A 88 -2.04 -0.67 -8.46
C ASP A 88 -3.52 -0.64 -8.80
N VAL A 89 -4.02 0.56 -9.12
CA VAL A 89 -5.37 0.75 -9.67
C VAL A 89 -5.23 1.70 -10.86
N PHE A 90 -5.78 1.33 -12.01
CA PHE A 90 -5.82 2.25 -13.14
C PHE A 90 -6.66 3.47 -12.80
N GLU A 91 -6.20 4.65 -13.22
CA GLU A 91 -6.84 5.92 -12.86
C GLU A 91 -8.34 5.94 -13.20
N GLU A 92 -8.72 5.35 -14.32
CA GLU A 92 -10.12 5.28 -14.76
C GLU A 92 -11.03 4.52 -13.79
N HIS A 93 -10.45 3.69 -12.93
CA HIS A 93 -11.18 2.91 -11.93
C HIS A 93 -11.01 3.45 -10.50
N VAL A 94 -10.33 4.59 -10.35
CA VAL A 94 -10.10 5.18 -9.02
C VAL A 94 -11.35 5.91 -8.57
N ASP A 95 -11.90 5.44 -7.44
CA ASP A 95 -12.94 6.09 -6.68
C ASP A 95 -12.66 5.82 -5.19
N GLU A 96 -13.48 6.34 -4.29
CA GLU A 96 -13.23 6.16 -2.85
C GLU A 96 -13.27 4.69 -2.47
N ARG A 97 -14.16 3.91 -3.07
CA ARG A 97 -14.28 2.48 -2.79
C ARG A 97 -13.03 1.70 -3.22
N SER A 98 -12.49 1.98 -4.40
CA SER A 98 -11.30 1.27 -4.89
C SER A 98 -10.07 1.62 -4.05
N VAL A 99 -9.94 2.87 -3.61
CA VAL A 99 -8.83 3.29 -2.73
C VAL A 99 -8.96 2.64 -1.36
N ASP A 100 -10.16 2.64 -0.77
CA ASP A 100 -10.39 1.96 0.51
C ASP A 100 -10.08 0.46 0.42
N ARG A 101 -10.50 -0.17 -0.66
CA ARG A 101 -10.20 -1.60 -0.89
C ARG A 101 -8.70 -1.84 -0.97
N LEU A 102 -8.00 -1.00 -1.72
CA LEU A 102 -6.55 -1.11 -1.87
C LEU A 102 -5.85 -1.01 -0.51
N LEU A 103 -6.22 -0.02 0.30
CA LEU A 103 -5.67 0.12 1.64
C LEU A 103 -5.99 -1.08 2.53
N GLY A 104 -7.22 -1.59 2.46
CA GLY A 104 -7.62 -2.77 3.22
C GLY A 104 -6.82 -4.02 2.85
N LEU A 105 -6.54 -4.21 1.56
CA LEU A 105 -5.72 -5.33 1.09
C LEU A 105 -4.27 -5.21 1.58
N LEU A 106 -3.71 -3.99 1.56
CA LEU A 106 -2.37 -3.75 2.09
C LEU A 106 -2.31 -4.06 3.60
N VAL A 107 -3.29 -3.58 4.36
CA VAL A 107 -3.35 -3.80 5.80
C VAL A 107 -3.45 -5.29 6.12
N GLN A 108 -4.33 -6.00 5.45
CA GLN A 108 -4.53 -7.44 5.70
C GLN A 108 -3.26 -8.22 5.40
N ALA A 109 -2.64 -7.98 4.25
CA ALA A 109 -1.43 -8.69 3.87
C ALA A 109 -0.26 -8.38 4.80
N ALA A 110 -0.12 -7.12 5.22
CA ALA A 110 0.94 -6.71 6.14
C ALA A 110 0.74 -7.33 7.54
N ALA A 111 -0.49 -7.31 8.05
CA ALA A 111 -0.80 -7.89 9.35
C ALA A 111 -0.53 -9.41 9.38
N ASP A 112 -0.90 -10.09 8.30
CA ASP A 112 -0.70 -11.54 8.21
C ASP A 112 0.80 -11.91 8.09
N ALA A 113 1.62 -11.05 7.50
CA ALA A 113 3.05 -11.31 7.32
C ALA A 113 3.88 -10.94 8.55
N ARG A 114 3.42 -9.98 9.32
CA ARG A 114 4.12 -9.51 10.51
C ARG A 114 3.78 -10.40 11.70
#